data_8e72b45998f1f2ee269352d6a07679ec
#
_entry.id   8e72b45998f1f2ee269352d6a07679ec
#
_cell.length_a   1.000
_cell.length_b   1.000
_cell.length_c   1.000
_cell.angle_alpha   90.00
_cell.angle_beta   90.00
_cell.angle_gamma   90.00
#
_symmetry.space_group_name_H-M   'P 1'
#
loop_
_entity.id
_entity.type
_entity.pdbx_description
1 polymer ?
#
loop_
_entity_poly.entity_id
_entity_poly.type
_entity_poly.pdbx_seq_one_letter_code
_entity_poly.pdbx_strand_id
1 'polypeptide(L)'
;LTSNRAPTAIVGPPGTGKTHSLIEIVRQHLREGAPPESVGFFSFSRKAAEEARDRAIGELNLDPKRLLHFRTLHSLAFRQLGLKRSDVIGSSDYTKLEKLLGVEFQSSRSMSVNDGEFFRLGRDGDMYLSVINMARTRNISLRQQFDEFNNPYLDFRQLNVIAEAYSDYKNVTKKIDFVDMIQSFIDSLDCPKLDLLIIDEAQDLVPLQWEMVDKLISNSKQTYYAGDDDQAIYERMGVAPSDFISRCANKKVLDQSFRVPQAVHDLSLDLIKGVAKRVEKNWNPVSHAGSVNFHYTLDEIDMSEGEWLILCRTNQVVNKVAKQMKDWGLLFWREGAGYSASTRVLTAAQAWTLLSRGSP
;
A
#
# COMPACT_ATOMS: atom_id res chain seq x y z
N LEU A 1 17.42 15.37 -27.74
CA LEU A 1 16.04 15.75 -27.46
C LEU A 1 15.23 14.45 -27.34
N THR A 2 15.16 13.89 -26.15
CA THR A 2 14.31 12.71 -25.83
C THR A 2 12.87 13.21 -25.85
N SER A 3 12.06 12.78 -26.82
CA SER A 3 10.62 13.05 -26.82
C SER A 3 10.02 12.26 -25.65
N ASN A 4 9.81 12.95 -24.53
CA ASN A 4 9.08 12.41 -23.41
C ASN A 4 7.64 12.20 -23.88
N ARG A 5 7.21 10.97 -24.13
CA ARG A 5 5.83 10.67 -24.49
C ARG A 5 4.94 10.92 -23.28
N ALA A 6 3.78 11.51 -23.50
CA ALA A 6 2.81 11.70 -22.42
C ALA A 6 2.54 10.35 -21.71
N PRO A 7 2.51 10.32 -20.39
CA PRO A 7 2.23 9.12 -19.63
C PRO A 7 0.90 8.46 -20.05
N THR A 8 0.85 7.14 -19.99
CA THR A 8 -0.36 6.37 -20.29
C THR A 8 -0.89 5.71 -19.03
N ALA A 9 -2.16 5.96 -18.71
CA ALA A 9 -2.84 5.32 -17.60
C ALA A 9 -3.50 4.01 -18.04
N ILE A 10 -3.24 2.92 -17.31
CA ILE A 10 -3.96 1.64 -17.43
C ILE A 10 -4.96 1.60 -16.29
N VAL A 11 -6.22 1.91 -16.59
CA VAL A 11 -7.29 1.90 -15.61
C VAL A 11 -7.99 0.56 -15.66
N GLY A 12 -8.01 -0.15 -14.55
CA GLY A 12 -8.57 -1.50 -14.52
C GLY A 12 -9.33 -1.80 -13.24
N PRO A 13 -10.61 -2.14 -13.33
CA PRO A 13 -11.39 -2.69 -12.23
C PRO A 13 -10.77 -3.94 -11.59
N PRO A 14 -11.33 -4.45 -10.50
CA PRO A 14 -10.79 -5.63 -9.82
C PRO A 14 -10.67 -6.85 -10.74
N GLY A 15 -9.50 -7.50 -10.72
CA GLY A 15 -9.27 -8.74 -11.47
C GLY A 15 -9.12 -8.59 -12.99
N THR A 16 -8.97 -7.37 -13.51
CA THR A 16 -8.83 -7.13 -14.98
C THR A 16 -7.39 -7.34 -15.49
N GLY A 17 -6.46 -7.76 -14.66
CA GLY A 17 -5.10 -8.08 -15.08
C GLY A 17 -4.19 -6.86 -15.24
N LYS A 18 -4.38 -5.78 -14.46
CA LYS A 18 -3.49 -4.59 -14.45
C LYS A 18 -2.02 -4.98 -14.39
N THR A 19 -1.62 -5.69 -13.34
CA THR A 19 -0.22 -6.09 -13.15
C THR A 19 0.29 -6.98 -14.28
N HIS A 20 -0.56 -7.88 -14.82
CA HIS A 20 -0.21 -8.68 -16.00
C HIS A 20 0.08 -7.79 -17.22
N SER A 21 -0.79 -6.82 -17.48
CA SER A 21 -0.59 -5.85 -18.57
C SER A 21 0.70 -5.05 -18.42
N LEU A 22 1.05 -4.68 -17.19
CA LEU A 22 2.32 -3.99 -16.90
C LEU A 22 3.53 -4.89 -17.16
N ILE A 23 3.48 -6.17 -16.78
CA ILE A 23 4.56 -7.13 -17.07
C ILE A 23 4.70 -7.38 -18.58
N GLU A 24 3.61 -7.40 -19.34
CA GLU A 24 3.67 -7.47 -20.81
C GLU A 24 4.38 -6.25 -21.41
N ILE A 25 4.12 -5.05 -20.87
CA ILE A 25 4.84 -3.83 -21.29
C ILE A 25 6.34 -3.97 -21.00
N VAL A 26 6.71 -4.46 -19.82
CA VAL A 26 8.13 -4.75 -19.51
C VAL A 26 8.71 -5.74 -20.50
N ARG A 27 8.01 -6.85 -20.77
CA ARG A 27 8.41 -7.87 -21.72
C ARG A 27 8.68 -7.30 -23.11
N GLN A 28 7.77 -6.49 -23.62
CA GLN A 28 7.91 -5.85 -24.93
C GLN A 28 9.15 -4.94 -24.95
N HIS A 29 9.34 -4.13 -23.91
CA HIS A 29 10.45 -3.19 -23.80
C HIS A 29 11.82 -3.93 -23.81
N LEU A 30 11.91 -5.05 -23.08
CA LEU A 30 13.12 -5.88 -23.07
C LEU A 30 13.37 -6.58 -24.40
N ARG A 31 12.32 -7.03 -25.11
CA ARG A 31 12.44 -7.60 -26.47
C ARG A 31 12.98 -6.59 -27.47
N GLU A 32 12.71 -5.32 -27.28
CA GLU A 32 13.22 -4.21 -28.10
C GLU A 32 14.70 -3.90 -27.79
N GLY A 33 15.33 -4.65 -26.87
CA GLY A 33 16.75 -4.58 -26.57
C GLY A 33 17.11 -3.66 -25.38
N ALA A 34 16.13 -3.16 -24.64
CA ALA A 34 16.39 -2.35 -23.46
C ALA A 34 16.98 -3.20 -22.32
N PRO A 35 17.95 -2.67 -21.54
CA PRO A 35 18.49 -3.39 -20.40
C PRO A 35 17.50 -3.42 -19.23
N PRO A 36 17.38 -4.54 -18.49
CA PRO A 36 16.47 -4.63 -17.32
C PRO A 36 16.71 -3.56 -16.26
N GLU A 37 17.93 -3.07 -16.14
CA GLU A 37 18.32 -2.02 -15.19
C GLU A 37 17.71 -0.65 -15.52
N SER A 38 17.28 -0.44 -16.77
CA SER A 38 16.61 0.80 -17.20
C SER A 38 15.08 0.77 -16.98
N VAL A 39 14.55 -0.33 -16.41
CA VAL A 39 13.12 -0.46 -16.09
C VAL A 39 12.90 -0.14 -14.62
N GLY A 40 12.11 0.88 -14.33
CA GLY A 40 11.58 1.19 -13.02
C GLY A 40 10.14 0.67 -12.87
N PHE A 41 9.91 -0.21 -11.92
CA PHE A 41 8.59 -0.70 -11.54
C PHE A 41 8.35 -0.39 -10.07
N PHE A 42 7.51 0.58 -9.80
CA PHE A 42 7.22 1.04 -8.45
C PHE A 42 5.78 0.76 -8.09
N SER A 43 5.55 0.23 -6.89
CA SER A 43 4.23 -0.01 -6.34
C SER A 43 4.08 0.66 -4.99
N PHE A 44 2.85 0.91 -4.60
CA PHE A 44 2.53 1.47 -3.29
C PHE A 44 2.99 0.52 -2.17
N SER A 45 2.73 -0.78 -2.28
CA SER A 45 3.08 -1.75 -1.24
C SER A 45 4.32 -2.59 -1.62
N ARG A 46 5.06 -3.00 -0.59
CA ARG A 46 6.20 -3.90 -0.75
C ARG A 46 5.79 -5.25 -1.34
N LYS A 47 4.67 -5.80 -0.86
CA LYS A 47 4.14 -7.09 -1.33
C LYS A 47 3.83 -7.05 -2.83
N ALA A 48 3.17 -5.98 -3.30
CA ALA A 48 2.88 -5.82 -4.72
C ALA A 48 4.16 -5.64 -5.56
N ALA A 49 5.14 -4.89 -5.06
CA ALA A 49 6.43 -4.74 -5.74
C ALA A 49 7.22 -6.06 -5.80
N GLU A 50 7.21 -6.86 -4.74
CA GLU A 50 7.83 -8.19 -4.69
C GLU A 50 7.10 -9.16 -5.64
N GLU A 51 5.76 -9.18 -5.66
CA GLU A 51 4.97 -10.00 -6.57
C GLU A 51 5.26 -9.65 -8.05
N ALA A 52 5.30 -8.38 -8.39
CA ALA A 52 5.66 -7.94 -9.74
C ALA A 52 7.09 -8.36 -10.13
N ARG A 53 8.03 -8.26 -9.19
CA ARG A 53 9.41 -8.69 -9.37
C ARG A 53 9.48 -10.20 -9.60
N ASP A 54 8.82 -11.00 -8.77
CA ASP A 54 8.83 -12.46 -8.87
C ASP A 54 8.19 -12.94 -10.17
N ARG A 55 7.11 -12.29 -10.61
CA ARG A 55 6.50 -12.52 -11.93
C ARG A 55 7.47 -12.19 -13.05
N ALA A 56 8.15 -11.04 -13.00
CA ALA A 56 9.14 -10.66 -14.01
C ALA A 56 10.30 -11.67 -14.06
N ILE A 57 10.77 -12.16 -12.92
CA ILE A 57 11.80 -13.22 -12.86
C ILE A 57 11.29 -14.50 -13.50
N GLY A 58 10.11 -15.01 -13.08
CA GLY A 58 9.57 -16.29 -13.53
C GLY A 58 9.16 -16.27 -15.00
N GLU A 59 8.42 -15.22 -15.44
CA GLU A 59 7.86 -15.16 -16.78
C GLU A 59 8.86 -14.70 -17.84
N LEU A 60 9.87 -13.88 -17.46
CA LEU A 60 10.83 -13.29 -18.39
C LEU A 60 12.23 -13.91 -18.25
N ASN A 61 12.42 -14.87 -17.34
CA ASN A 61 13.70 -15.51 -17.03
C ASN A 61 14.84 -14.51 -16.78
N LEU A 62 14.56 -13.49 -15.94
CA LEU A 62 15.51 -12.42 -15.65
C LEU A 62 16.34 -12.73 -14.41
N ASP A 63 17.60 -12.30 -14.41
CA ASP A 63 18.42 -12.31 -13.21
C ASP A 63 17.85 -11.31 -12.18
N PRO A 64 17.49 -11.77 -10.96
CA PRO A 64 16.98 -10.90 -9.90
C PRO A 64 17.87 -9.70 -9.58
N LYS A 65 19.19 -9.83 -9.79
CA LYS A 65 20.17 -8.78 -9.54
C LYS A 65 20.08 -7.62 -10.54
N ARG A 66 19.50 -7.86 -11.70
CA ARG A 66 19.33 -6.86 -12.75
C ARG A 66 18.06 -6.03 -12.58
N LEU A 67 17.10 -6.47 -11.75
CA LEU A 67 15.83 -5.76 -11.47
C LEU A 67 16.03 -4.75 -10.33
N LEU A 68 16.90 -3.76 -10.55
CA LEU A 68 17.34 -2.80 -9.53
C LEU A 68 16.21 -1.90 -9.00
N HIS A 69 15.20 -1.65 -9.82
CA HIS A 69 14.16 -0.67 -9.56
C HIS A 69 12.74 -1.28 -9.46
N PHE A 70 12.63 -2.60 -9.19
CA PHE A 70 11.36 -3.25 -8.83
C PHE A 70 11.17 -3.15 -7.31
N ARG A 71 10.51 -2.09 -6.83
CA ARG A 71 10.42 -1.76 -5.40
C ARG A 71 9.37 -0.70 -5.08
N THR A 72 9.24 -0.31 -3.82
CA THR A 72 8.43 0.85 -3.43
C THR A 72 9.21 2.17 -3.64
N LEU A 73 8.49 3.30 -3.74
CA LEU A 73 9.11 4.63 -3.84
C LEU A 73 10.04 4.92 -2.65
N HIS A 74 9.64 4.55 -1.42
CA HIS A 74 10.48 4.69 -0.24
C HIS A 74 11.76 3.86 -0.32
N SER A 75 11.67 2.63 -0.82
CA SER A 75 12.84 1.78 -1.01
C SER A 75 13.81 2.35 -2.06
N LEU A 76 13.29 3.03 -3.09
CA LEU A 76 14.12 3.77 -4.04
C LEU A 76 14.82 4.94 -3.34
N ALA A 77 14.07 5.79 -2.65
CA ALA A 77 14.61 6.96 -1.95
C ALA A 77 15.67 6.55 -0.92
N PHE A 78 15.38 5.54 -0.08
CA PHE A 78 16.32 5.01 0.90
C PHE A 78 17.67 4.61 0.27
N ARG A 79 17.61 3.91 -0.86
CA ARG A 79 18.82 3.44 -1.54
C ARG A 79 19.56 4.56 -2.25
N GLN A 80 18.84 5.43 -2.96
CA GLN A 80 19.42 6.53 -3.73
C GLN A 80 20.11 7.55 -2.84
N LEU A 81 19.56 7.81 -1.65
CA LEU A 81 20.14 8.68 -0.65
C LEU A 81 21.29 8.04 0.16
N GLY A 82 21.61 6.76 -0.10
CA GLY A 82 22.67 6.03 0.61
C GLY A 82 22.41 5.84 2.09
N LEU A 83 21.15 5.84 2.51
CA LEU A 83 20.76 5.77 3.93
C LEU A 83 21.05 4.40 4.55
N LYS A 84 21.31 4.42 5.85
CA LYS A 84 21.39 3.24 6.71
C LYS A 84 20.15 3.19 7.61
N ARG A 85 19.84 2.02 8.14
CA ARG A 85 18.73 1.86 9.11
C ARG A 85 18.87 2.75 10.34
N SER A 86 20.11 3.02 10.77
CA SER A 86 20.43 3.94 11.87
C SER A 86 20.03 5.39 11.60
N ASP A 87 19.93 5.79 10.34
CA ASP A 87 19.66 7.17 9.93
C ASP A 87 18.15 7.45 9.90
N VAL A 88 17.33 6.40 10.07
CA VAL A 88 15.86 6.51 10.08
C VAL A 88 15.34 6.41 11.51
N ILE A 89 14.33 7.23 11.84
CA ILE A 89 13.61 7.18 13.11
C ILE A 89 13.07 5.76 13.33
N GLY A 90 13.37 5.18 14.49
CA GLY A 90 12.97 3.82 14.86
C GLY A 90 12.32 3.74 16.25
N SER A 91 12.00 2.53 16.69
CA SER A 91 11.31 2.29 17.97
C SER A 91 12.01 2.89 19.18
N SER A 92 13.35 2.85 19.21
CA SER A 92 14.13 3.46 20.31
C SER A 92 14.02 4.99 20.32
N ASP A 93 13.80 5.62 19.17
CA ASP A 93 13.64 7.07 19.07
C ASP A 93 12.25 7.48 19.58
N TYR A 94 11.21 6.73 19.27
CA TYR A 94 9.87 6.95 19.82
C TYR A 94 9.83 6.81 21.33
N THR A 95 10.52 5.83 21.91
CA THR A 95 10.66 5.71 23.37
C THR A 95 11.33 6.94 24.02
N LYS A 96 12.27 7.58 23.33
CA LYS A 96 12.87 8.83 23.82
C LYS A 96 11.93 10.02 23.69
N LEU A 97 11.19 10.08 22.56
CA LEU A 97 10.18 11.10 22.34
C LEU A 97 9.03 11.00 23.34
N GLU A 98 8.59 9.79 23.70
CA GLU A 98 7.62 9.56 24.80
C GLU A 98 8.05 10.24 26.10
N LYS A 99 9.31 10.01 26.49
CA LYS A 99 9.85 10.60 27.73
C LYS A 99 9.99 12.12 27.65
N LEU A 100 10.28 12.64 26.47
CA LEU A 100 10.46 14.08 26.23
C LEU A 100 9.12 14.81 26.22
N LEU A 101 8.12 14.23 25.60
CA LEU A 101 6.85 14.87 25.27
C LEU A 101 5.71 14.53 26.24
N GLY A 102 5.89 13.48 27.06
CA GLY A 102 4.84 12.99 27.96
C GLY A 102 3.62 12.39 27.26
N VAL A 103 3.77 12.00 25.98
CA VAL A 103 2.74 11.32 25.18
C VAL A 103 3.21 9.91 24.80
N GLU A 104 2.28 8.97 24.71
CA GLU A 104 2.61 7.59 24.40
C GLU A 104 2.51 7.32 22.88
N PHE A 105 3.49 6.56 22.34
CA PHE A 105 3.51 6.07 20.98
C PHE A 105 3.41 4.54 20.94
N GLN A 106 2.48 4.00 20.18
CA GLN A 106 2.37 2.55 19.97
C GLN A 106 3.51 2.03 19.06
N SER A 107 4.04 2.88 18.22
CA SER A 107 5.15 2.61 17.30
C SER A 107 6.46 2.22 17.99
N SER A 108 6.58 2.39 19.30
CA SER A 108 7.75 1.92 20.07
C SER A 108 7.98 0.40 19.99
N ARG A 109 7.00 -0.41 19.55
CA ARG A 109 7.07 -1.87 19.59
C ARG A 109 7.24 -2.59 18.24
N SER A 110 6.94 -2.01 17.10
CA SER A 110 7.24 -2.62 15.78
C SER A 110 7.11 -1.62 14.64
N MET A 111 8.17 -0.92 14.30
CA MET A 111 8.29 -0.34 12.98
C MET A 111 8.94 -1.36 12.05
N SER A 112 8.13 -2.06 11.27
CA SER A 112 8.64 -2.64 10.05
C SER A 112 8.70 -1.52 9.00
N VAL A 113 9.78 -1.47 8.24
CA VAL A 113 9.98 -0.57 7.08
C VAL A 113 8.97 -0.93 5.95
N ASN A 114 7.88 -1.55 6.28
CA ASN A 114 6.91 -2.13 5.40
C ASN A 114 5.76 -1.14 5.21
N ASP A 115 5.69 -0.66 3.99
CA ASP A 115 4.46 -0.38 3.29
C ASP A 115 3.54 0.70 3.88
N GLY A 116 3.82 1.96 3.53
CA GLY A 116 2.77 2.99 3.53
C GLY A 116 1.99 3.25 4.84
N GLU A 117 2.34 2.56 5.93
CA GLU A 117 1.72 2.76 7.24
C GLU A 117 2.20 4.05 7.89
N PHE A 118 1.95 5.19 7.22
CA PHE A 118 2.18 6.51 7.79
C PHE A 118 1.23 6.82 8.96
N PHE A 119 0.21 5.99 9.19
CA PHE A 119 -0.95 6.35 10.01
C PHE A 119 -1.36 5.18 10.90
N ARG A 120 -0.93 5.21 12.15
CA ARG A 120 -1.46 4.33 13.19
C ARG A 120 -2.28 5.16 14.19
N LEU A 121 -3.55 4.89 14.25
CA LEU A 121 -4.46 5.43 15.26
C LEU A 121 -4.43 4.49 16.47
N GLY A 122 -3.45 4.66 17.38
CA GLY A 122 -3.32 3.79 18.53
C GLY A 122 -3.36 4.53 19.87
N ARG A 123 -2.46 5.48 20.05
CA ARG A 123 -2.30 6.28 21.27
C ARG A 123 -2.25 7.76 20.93
N ASP A 124 -2.31 8.61 21.93
CA ASP A 124 -2.39 10.06 21.73
C ASP A 124 -1.23 10.58 20.88
N GLY A 125 0.00 10.14 21.13
CA GLY A 125 1.17 10.51 20.35
C GLY A 125 1.09 10.08 18.87
N ASP A 126 0.56 8.89 18.59
CA ASP A 126 0.38 8.39 17.23
C ASP A 126 -0.63 9.25 16.45
N MET A 127 -1.69 9.71 17.10
CA MET A 127 -2.67 10.60 16.47
C MET A 127 -2.05 11.95 16.08
N TYR A 128 -1.24 12.55 16.97
CA TYR A 128 -0.53 13.79 16.67
C TYR A 128 0.46 13.61 15.51
N LEU A 129 1.26 12.55 15.52
CA LEU A 129 2.18 12.25 14.41
C LEU A 129 1.44 11.98 13.09
N SER A 130 0.27 11.36 13.15
CA SER A 130 -0.56 11.16 11.96
C SER A 130 -1.00 12.48 11.34
N VAL A 131 -1.45 13.44 12.15
CA VAL A 131 -1.82 14.79 11.66
C VAL A 131 -0.60 15.51 11.08
N ILE A 132 0.56 15.45 11.75
CA ILE A 132 1.80 16.06 11.29
C ILE A 132 2.22 15.47 9.94
N ASN A 133 2.23 14.15 9.83
CA ASN A 133 2.64 13.47 8.60
C ASN A 133 1.64 13.69 7.46
N MET A 134 0.33 13.70 7.75
CA MET A 134 -0.68 14.05 6.73
C MET A 134 -0.51 15.46 6.20
N ALA A 135 -0.25 16.45 7.06
CA ALA A 135 0.00 17.81 6.61
C ALA A 135 1.18 17.86 5.64
N ARG A 136 2.27 17.17 5.98
CA ARG A 136 3.51 17.12 5.19
C ARG A 136 3.34 16.36 3.88
N THR A 137 2.67 15.20 3.89
CA THR A 137 2.45 14.39 2.68
C THR A 137 1.45 15.02 1.72
N ARG A 138 0.55 15.89 2.22
CA ARG A 138 -0.43 16.64 1.43
C ARG A 138 0.07 18.03 1.01
N ASN A 139 1.24 18.45 1.48
CA ASN A 139 1.79 19.81 1.27
C ASN A 139 0.82 20.92 1.70
N ILE A 140 0.16 20.74 2.83
CA ILE A 140 -0.73 21.74 3.43
C ILE A 140 -0.24 22.15 4.81
N SER A 141 -0.73 23.29 5.31
CA SER A 141 -0.36 23.76 6.64
C SER A 141 -0.84 22.80 7.74
N LEU A 142 -0.07 22.73 8.84
CA LEU A 142 -0.45 21.92 10.00
C LEU A 142 -1.82 22.35 10.56
N ARG A 143 -2.11 23.66 10.52
CA ARG A 143 -3.40 24.21 10.95
C ARG A 143 -4.55 23.70 10.08
N GLN A 144 -4.40 23.77 8.77
CA GLN A 144 -5.42 23.27 7.85
C GLN A 144 -5.68 21.78 8.05
N GLN A 145 -4.60 20.97 8.18
CA GLN A 145 -4.75 19.55 8.42
C GLN A 145 -5.44 19.24 9.74
N PHE A 146 -5.13 20.00 10.80
CA PHE A 146 -5.78 19.84 12.10
C PHE A 146 -7.28 20.12 12.02
N ASP A 147 -7.67 21.23 11.37
CA ASP A 147 -9.05 21.61 11.20
C ASP A 147 -9.84 20.59 10.37
N GLU A 148 -9.24 20.05 9.29
CA GLU A 148 -9.85 19.00 8.46
C GLU A 148 -9.93 17.64 9.16
N PHE A 149 -8.95 17.31 10.00
CA PHE A 149 -8.94 16.05 10.76
C PHE A 149 -10.05 16.00 11.81
N ASN A 150 -10.44 17.16 12.33
CA ASN A 150 -11.59 17.40 13.19
C ASN A 150 -11.77 16.37 14.31
N ASN A 151 -10.70 16.11 15.08
CA ASN A 151 -10.73 15.17 16.20
C ASN A 151 -10.83 15.94 17.52
N PRO A 152 -11.92 15.79 18.31
CA PRO A 152 -12.14 16.52 19.54
C PRO A 152 -11.15 16.19 20.69
N TYR A 153 -10.38 15.11 20.54
CA TYR A 153 -9.38 14.68 21.53
C TYR A 153 -8.00 15.27 21.29
N LEU A 154 -7.80 16.03 20.21
CA LEU A 154 -6.53 16.67 19.90
C LEU A 154 -6.58 18.17 20.21
N ASP A 155 -5.52 18.69 20.81
CA ASP A 155 -5.31 20.11 21.03
C ASP A 155 -4.28 20.68 20.06
N PHE A 156 -4.59 21.80 19.41
CA PHE A 156 -3.71 22.39 18.40
C PHE A 156 -2.41 22.95 18.99
N ARG A 157 -2.41 23.46 20.23
CA ARG A 157 -1.18 23.93 20.89
C ARG A 157 -0.26 22.77 21.17
N GLN A 158 -0.81 21.67 21.69
CA GLN A 158 -0.05 20.46 21.91
C GLN A 158 0.48 19.87 20.59
N LEU A 159 -0.30 19.90 19.52
CA LEU A 159 0.11 19.48 18.19
C LEU A 159 1.36 20.27 17.72
N ASN A 160 1.36 21.61 17.87
CA ASN A 160 2.51 22.44 17.51
C ASN A 160 3.75 22.08 18.33
N VAL A 161 3.60 21.95 19.66
CA VAL A 161 4.73 21.58 20.54
C VAL A 161 5.32 20.23 20.11
N ILE A 162 4.47 19.24 19.81
CA ILE A 162 4.93 17.92 19.36
C ILE A 162 5.60 18.03 17.98
N ALA A 163 5.05 18.80 17.06
CA ALA A 163 5.61 18.99 15.72
C ALA A 163 7.01 19.64 15.77
N GLU A 164 7.18 20.69 16.56
CA GLU A 164 8.46 21.37 16.78
C GLU A 164 9.47 20.42 17.44
N ALA A 165 9.11 19.79 18.54
CA ALA A 165 10.00 18.88 19.27
C ALA A 165 10.39 17.65 18.41
N TYR A 166 9.48 17.14 17.59
CA TYR A 166 9.76 16.04 16.66
C TYR A 166 10.76 16.47 15.58
N SER A 167 10.57 17.68 15.03
CA SER A 167 11.49 18.27 14.06
C SER A 167 12.87 18.49 14.67
N ASP A 168 12.95 19.09 15.86
CA ASP A 168 14.20 19.35 16.58
C ASP A 168 14.92 18.03 16.93
N TYR A 169 14.18 17.03 17.38
CA TYR A 169 14.75 15.71 17.65
C TYR A 169 15.43 15.11 16.41
N LYS A 170 14.79 15.19 15.24
CA LYS A 170 15.36 14.73 13.97
C LYS A 170 16.62 15.53 13.61
N ASN A 171 16.57 16.86 13.76
CA ASN A 171 17.71 17.75 13.48
C ASN A 171 18.92 17.45 14.38
N VAL A 172 18.71 17.28 15.69
CA VAL A 172 19.75 16.99 16.68
C VAL A 172 20.36 15.61 16.46
N THR A 173 19.50 14.60 16.22
CA THR A 173 19.96 13.22 16.04
C THR A 173 20.46 12.92 14.63
N LYS A 174 20.29 13.84 13.69
CA LYS A 174 20.58 13.67 12.24
C LYS A 174 19.83 12.52 11.64
N LYS A 175 18.62 12.25 12.12
CA LYS A 175 17.74 11.20 11.62
C LYS A 175 16.60 11.79 10.80
N ILE A 176 16.09 10.96 9.90
CA ILE A 176 14.95 11.29 9.04
C ILE A 176 13.81 10.29 9.26
N ASP A 177 12.59 10.73 9.01
CA ASP A 177 11.44 9.85 8.90
C ASP A 177 11.14 9.51 7.42
N PHE A 178 10.06 8.74 7.18
CA PHE A 178 9.69 8.33 5.82
C PHE A 178 9.22 9.51 4.95
N VAL A 179 8.63 10.55 5.54
CA VAL A 179 8.22 11.75 4.80
C VAL A 179 9.46 12.55 4.40
N ASP A 180 10.42 12.73 5.33
CA ASP A 180 11.71 13.36 5.01
C ASP A 180 12.46 12.61 3.91
N MET A 181 12.36 11.28 3.91
CA MET A 181 13.03 10.45 2.91
C MET A 181 12.53 10.74 1.49
N ILE A 182 11.21 10.83 1.29
CA ILE A 182 10.63 11.19 0.00
C ILE A 182 11.00 12.64 -0.36
N GLN A 183 10.87 13.58 0.59
CA GLN A 183 11.24 14.99 0.37
C GLN A 183 12.70 15.13 -0.02
N SER A 184 13.61 14.46 0.72
CA SER A 184 15.05 14.49 0.42
C SER A 184 15.38 13.93 -0.97
N PHE A 185 14.66 12.91 -1.41
CA PHE A 185 14.80 12.41 -2.78
C PHE A 185 14.33 13.46 -3.80
N ILE A 186 13.22 14.14 -3.55
CA ILE A 186 12.71 15.19 -4.44
C ILE A 186 13.74 16.33 -4.55
N ASP A 187 14.34 16.73 -3.45
CA ASP A 187 15.31 17.84 -3.38
C ASP A 187 16.70 17.45 -3.92
N SER A 188 17.02 16.15 -3.98
CA SER A 188 18.31 15.65 -4.45
C SER A 188 18.50 15.89 -5.94
N LEU A 189 19.74 16.02 -6.39
CA LEU A 189 20.08 16.09 -7.82
C LEU A 189 20.11 14.71 -8.47
N ASP A 190 20.25 13.64 -7.68
CA ASP A 190 20.33 12.27 -8.16
C ASP A 190 18.93 11.69 -8.40
N CYS A 191 18.70 11.31 -9.66
CA CYS A 191 17.48 10.62 -10.06
C CYS A 191 17.84 9.56 -11.10
N PRO A 192 17.38 8.31 -10.98
CA PRO A 192 17.70 7.27 -11.95
C PRO A 192 17.16 7.65 -13.34
N LYS A 193 17.97 7.39 -14.36
CA LYS A 193 17.54 7.51 -15.77
C LYS A 193 16.88 6.20 -16.16
N LEU A 194 15.60 6.26 -16.52
CA LEU A 194 14.82 5.09 -16.87
C LEU A 194 14.36 5.16 -18.33
N ASP A 195 14.44 4.04 -19.02
CA ASP A 195 13.82 3.92 -20.35
C ASP A 195 12.33 3.70 -20.21
N LEU A 196 11.92 2.93 -19.19
CA LEU A 196 10.54 2.63 -18.87
C LEU A 196 10.29 2.87 -17.38
N LEU A 197 9.28 3.68 -17.06
CA LEU A 197 8.77 3.91 -15.71
C LEU A 197 7.36 3.34 -15.60
N ILE A 198 7.14 2.51 -14.61
CA ILE A 198 5.83 1.93 -14.27
C ILE A 198 5.50 2.26 -12.82
N ILE A 199 4.30 2.76 -12.59
CA ILE A 199 3.72 2.99 -11.28
C ILE A 199 2.46 2.13 -11.15
N ASP A 200 2.50 1.12 -10.28
CA ASP A 200 1.36 0.25 -9.99
C ASP A 200 0.64 0.71 -8.72
N GLU A 201 -0.67 0.49 -8.63
CA GLU A 201 -1.57 0.98 -7.57
C GLU A 201 -1.45 2.50 -7.37
N ALA A 202 -1.39 3.23 -8.48
CA ALA A 202 -1.13 4.67 -8.49
C ALA A 202 -2.24 5.51 -7.82
N GLN A 203 -3.46 4.97 -7.68
CA GLN A 203 -4.57 5.63 -6.98
C GLN A 203 -4.32 5.79 -5.47
N ASP A 204 -3.36 5.05 -4.89
CA ASP A 204 -3.05 5.09 -3.47
C ASP A 204 -1.90 6.04 -3.12
N LEU A 205 -1.34 6.74 -4.09
CA LEU A 205 -0.26 7.68 -3.85
C LEU A 205 -0.76 8.99 -3.23
N VAL A 206 -0.02 9.46 -2.22
CA VAL A 206 -0.23 10.79 -1.62
C VAL A 206 0.43 11.90 -2.48
N PRO A 207 0.01 13.18 -2.36
CA PRO A 207 0.57 14.27 -3.16
C PRO A 207 2.10 14.33 -3.19
N LEU A 208 2.77 14.21 -2.05
CA LEU A 208 4.23 14.19 -1.98
C LEU A 208 4.87 13.04 -2.78
N GLN A 209 4.23 11.87 -2.82
CA GLN A 209 4.70 10.76 -3.64
C GLN A 209 4.48 11.03 -5.13
N TRP A 210 3.41 11.75 -5.49
CA TRP A 210 3.21 12.21 -6.86
C TRP A 210 4.31 13.18 -7.32
N GLU A 211 4.78 14.08 -6.46
CA GLU A 211 5.94 14.94 -6.77
C GLU A 211 7.21 14.12 -7.03
N MET A 212 7.44 13.09 -6.23
CA MET A 212 8.55 12.15 -6.50
C MET A 212 8.38 11.44 -7.84
N VAL A 213 7.16 11.00 -8.17
CA VAL A 213 6.84 10.37 -9.46
C VAL A 213 7.04 11.36 -10.61
N ASP A 214 6.60 12.61 -10.48
CA ASP A 214 6.80 13.64 -11.50
C ASP A 214 8.30 13.90 -11.77
N LYS A 215 9.14 13.85 -10.74
CA LYS A 215 10.60 13.89 -10.89
C LYS A 215 11.14 12.67 -11.65
N LEU A 216 10.64 11.46 -11.36
CA LEU A 216 11.03 10.24 -12.08
C LEU A 216 10.59 10.31 -13.54
N ILE A 217 9.40 10.83 -13.84
CA ILE A 217 8.88 11.03 -15.21
C ILE A 217 9.83 11.92 -16.01
N SER A 218 10.30 13.01 -15.41
CA SER A 218 11.22 13.94 -16.07
C SER A 218 12.54 13.28 -16.48
N ASN A 219 12.91 12.15 -15.86
CA ASN A 219 14.12 11.36 -16.14
C ASN A 219 13.81 10.04 -16.86
N SER A 220 12.60 9.87 -17.39
CA SER A 220 12.15 8.64 -18.04
C SER A 220 11.75 8.90 -19.49
N LYS A 221 11.96 7.90 -20.37
CA LYS A 221 11.57 8.02 -21.79
C LYS A 221 10.09 7.68 -22.01
N GLN A 222 9.57 6.71 -21.26
CA GLN A 222 8.20 6.25 -21.35
C GLN A 222 7.66 5.93 -19.96
N THR A 223 6.40 6.32 -19.69
CA THR A 223 5.76 6.14 -18.38
C THR A 223 4.37 5.53 -18.52
N TYR A 224 4.09 4.58 -17.62
CA TYR A 224 2.77 4.01 -17.43
C TYR A 224 2.35 4.09 -15.96
N TYR A 225 1.08 4.43 -15.74
CA TYR A 225 0.42 4.30 -14.45
C TYR A 225 -0.57 3.15 -14.52
N ALA A 226 -0.70 2.35 -13.49
CA ALA A 226 -1.85 1.46 -13.36
C ALA A 226 -2.56 1.72 -12.04
N GLY A 227 -3.89 1.64 -12.07
CA GLY A 227 -4.70 1.86 -10.89
C GLY A 227 -6.19 1.73 -11.14
N ASP A 228 -6.94 1.89 -10.06
CA ASP A 228 -8.39 1.94 -10.06
C ASP A 228 -8.86 2.94 -9.00
N ASP A 229 -9.30 4.11 -9.42
CA ASP A 229 -9.79 5.16 -8.53
C ASP A 229 -11.00 4.72 -7.69
N ASP A 230 -11.80 3.76 -8.16
CA ASP A 230 -12.90 3.17 -7.39
C ASP A 230 -12.40 2.32 -6.21
N GLN A 231 -11.12 1.94 -6.18
CA GLN A 231 -10.46 1.21 -5.10
C GLN A 231 -9.61 2.09 -4.17
N ALA A 232 -9.61 3.41 -4.34
CA ALA A 232 -8.89 4.35 -3.49
C ALA A 232 -9.55 4.42 -2.10
N ILE A 233 -9.04 3.66 -1.14
CA ILE A 233 -9.61 3.56 0.23
C ILE A 233 -8.80 4.32 1.27
N TYR A 234 -7.71 4.99 0.88
CA TYR A 234 -6.77 5.67 1.77
C TYR A 234 -6.93 7.19 1.81
N GLU A 235 -8.09 7.75 1.39
CA GLU A 235 -8.36 9.19 1.43
C GLU A 235 -8.15 9.79 2.83
N ARG A 236 -8.56 9.08 3.88
CA ARG A 236 -8.32 9.51 5.27
C ARG A 236 -6.85 9.58 5.66
N MET A 237 -5.98 8.98 4.86
CA MET A 237 -4.52 8.99 5.02
C MET A 237 -3.84 10.03 4.14
N GLY A 238 -4.60 10.92 3.51
CA GLY A 238 -4.10 12.01 2.69
C GLY A 238 -3.99 11.68 1.20
N VAL A 239 -4.43 10.49 0.78
CA VAL A 239 -4.55 10.17 -0.66
C VAL A 239 -5.64 11.03 -1.28
N ALA A 240 -5.36 11.58 -2.46
CA ALA A 240 -6.31 12.35 -3.23
C ALA A 240 -6.59 11.62 -4.57
N PRO A 241 -7.70 10.89 -4.71
CA PRO A 241 -8.04 10.18 -5.95
C PRO A 241 -8.08 11.10 -7.17
N SER A 242 -8.39 12.39 -6.97
CA SER A 242 -8.32 13.42 -7.99
C SER A 242 -6.96 13.55 -8.66
N ASP A 243 -5.88 13.28 -7.95
CA ASP A 243 -4.52 13.36 -8.50
C ASP A 243 -4.27 12.25 -9.51
N PHE A 244 -4.73 11.03 -9.23
CA PHE A 244 -4.72 9.94 -10.19
C PHE A 244 -5.66 10.21 -11.37
N ILE A 245 -6.92 10.61 -11.10
CA ILE A 245 -7.93 10.89 -12.12
C ILE A 245 -7.45 11.95 -13.13
N SER A 246 -6.81 13.03 -12.63
CA SER A 246 -6.30 14.11 -13.49
C SER A 246 -5.20 13.65 -14.45
N ARG A 247 -4.46 12.60 -14.08
CA ARG A 247 -3.40 12.00 -14.89
C ARG A 247 -3.91 10.94 -15.88
N CYS A 248 -5.21 10.62 -15.86
CA CYS A 248 -5.83 9.64 -16.76
C CYS A 248 -6.32 10.22 -18.08
N ALA A 249 -5.83 11.38 -18.53
CA ALA A 249 -6.22 11.98 -19.80
C ALA A 249 -5.91 11.06 -20.99
N ASN A 250 -4.73 10.41 -20.98
CA ASN A 250 -4.36 9.35 -21.92
C ASN A 250 -4.50 8.00 -21.20
N LYS A 251 -5.65 7.34 -21.37
CA LYS A 251 -5.97 6.10 -20.65
C LYS A 251 -6.36 4.95 -21.56
N LYS A 252 -5.99 3.75 -21.13
CA LYS A 252 -6.53 2.48 -21.61
C LYS A 252 -7.33 1.84 -20.49
N VAL A 253 -8.61 1.61 -20.68
CA VAL A 253 -9.46 0.90 -19.73
C VAL A 253 -9.40 -0.59 -20.03
N LEU A 254 -9.19 -1.42 -18.99
CA LEU A 254 -9.30 -2.88 -19.08
C LEU A 254 -10.75 -3.24 -18.75
N ASP A 255 -11.40 -3.90 -19.68
CA ASP A 255 -12.85 -4.10 -19.67
C ASP A 255 -13.31 -5.53 -19.31
N GLN A 256 -12.37 -6.45 -19.09
CA GLN A 256 -12.69 -7.83 -18.73
C GLN A 256 -12.07 -8.22 -17.40
N SER A 257 -12.87 -8.55 -16.40
CA SER A 257 -12.40 -9.17 -15.17
C SER A 257 -12.24 -10.69 -15.36
N PHE A 258 -11.15 -11.23 -14.79
CA PHE A 258 -10.87 -12.66 -14.71
C PHE A 258 -11.08 -13.22 -13.29
N ARG A 259 -11.73 -12.43 -12.44
CA ARG A 259 -11.89 -12.77 -11.00
C ARG A 259 -13.31 -12.57 -10.49
N VAL A 260 -13.96 -11.48 -10.86
CA VAL A 260 -15.19 -11.03 -10.22
C VAL A 260 -16.43 -11.73 -10.83
N PRO A 261 -17.23 -12.48 -10.05
CA PRO A 261 -18.47 -13.09 -10.51
C PRO A 261 -19.56 -12.05 -10.77
N GLN A 262 -20.59 -12.44 -11.53
CA GLN A 262 -21.70 -11.56 -11.94
C GLN A 262 -22.41 -10.90 -10.73
N ALA A 263 -22.81 -11.70 -9.72
CA ALA A 263 -23.54 -11.16 -8.56
C ALA A 263 -22.74 -10.11 -7.78
N VAL A 264 -21.40 -10.32 -7.65
CA VAL A 264 -20.51 -9.37 -6.98
C VAL A 264 -20.30 -8.11 -7.84
N HIS A 265 -20.19 -8.29 -9.15
CA HIS A 265 -20.11 -7.19 -10.11
C HIS A 265 -21.33 -6.28 -10.02
N ASP A 266 -22.55 -6.85 -10.07
CA ASP A 266 -23.80 -6.10 -10.03
C ASP A 266 -23.92 -5.27 -8.74
N LEU A 267 -23.62 -5.88 -7.59
CA LEU A 267 -23.60 -5.17 -6.31
C LEU A 267 -22.54 -4.06 -6.31
N SER A 268 -21.35 -4.31 -6.86
CA SER A 268 -20.27 -3.31 -6.91
C SER A 268 -20.67 -2.10 -7.77
N LEU A 269 -21.33 -2.32 -8.88
CA LEU A 269 -21.86 -1.24 -9.72
C LEU A 269 -22.90 -0.39 -9.02
N ASP A 270 -23.78 -1.00 -8.21
CA ASP A 270 -24.78 -0.26 -7.44
C ASP A 270 -24.14 0.62 -6.36
N LEU A 271 -23.12 0.10 -5.68
CA LEU A 271 -22.39 0.86 -4.65
C LEU A 271 -21.61 2.03 -5.26
N ILE A 272 -20.95 1.82 -6.40
CA ILE A 272 -20.09 2.83 -7.01
C ILE A 272 -20.87 4.00 -7.63
N LYS A 273 -22.16 3.86 -7.90
CA LYS A 273 -23.04 4.96 -8.38
C LYS A 273 -23.04 6.17 -7.45
N GLY A 274 -22.75 5.94 -6.16
CA GLY A 274 -22.66 7.02 -5.15
C GLY A 274 -21.39 7.87 -5.23
N VAL A 275 -20.38 7.46 -6.03
CA VAL A 275 -19.11 8.18 -6.14
C VAL A 275 -19.20 9.23 -7.24
N ALA A 276 -19.16 10.51 -6.86
CA ALA A 276 -19.40 11.63 -7.78
C ALA A 276 -18.25 11.88 -8.76
N LYS A 277 -17.00 11.68 -8.34
CA LYS A 277 -15.81 11.91 -9.18
C LYS A 277 -15.06 10.62 -9.37
N ARG A 278 -15.08 10.09 -10.58
CA ARG A 278 -14.42 8.85 -10.94
C ARG A 278 -14.08 8.79 -12.44
N VAL A 279 -13.14 7.93 -12.78
CA VAL A 279 -12.90 7.57 -14.19
C VAL A 279 -14.03 6.65 -14.65
N GLU A 280 -14.70 7.00 -15.74
CA GLU A 280 -15.72 6.13 -16.32
C GLU A 280 -15.10 4.83 -16.81
N LYS A 281 -15.65 3.70 -16.34
CA LYS A 281 -15.20 2.34 -16.66
C LYS A 281 -16.41 1.45 -16.91
N ASN A 282 -16.47 0.86 -18.09
CA ASN A 282 -17.40 -0.22 -18.41
C ASN A 282 -16.59 -1.51 -18.47
N TRP A 283 -17.00 -2.52 -17.71
CA TRP A 283 -16.26 -3.77 -17.62
C TRP A 283 -17.19 -4.96 -17.39
N ASN A 284 -16.71 -6.14 -17.74
CA ASN A 284 -17.47 -7.38 -17.69
C ASN A 284 -16.92 -8.29 -16.58
N PRO A 285 -17.79 -8.98 -15.82
CA PRO A 285 -17.40 -10.01 -14.87
C PRO A 285 -16.96 -11.30 -15.59
N VAL A 286 -16.52 -12.31 -14.83
CA VAL A 286 -16.38 -13.67 -15.36
C VAL A 286 -17.76 -14.27 -15.63
N SER A 287 -17.81 -15.34 -16.44
CA SER A 287 -19.06 -16.05 -16.78
C SER A 287 -19.73 -16.78 -15.58
N HIS A 288 -19.03 -16.91 -14.47
CA HIS A 288 -19.55 -17.53 -13.24
C HIS A 288 -20.53 -16.58 -12.54
N ALA A 289 -21.71 -17.11 -12.16
CA ALA A 289 -22.76 -16.29 -11.54
C ALA A 289 -22.35 -15.76 -10.16
N GLY A 290 -21.73 -16.58 -9.34
CA GLY A 290 -21.45 -16.25 -7.94
C GLY A 290 -22.72 -16.09 -7.10
N SER A 291 -22.54 -15.62 -5.86
CA SER A 291 -23.66 -15.25 -5.00
C SER A 291 -23.24 -14.17 -4.01
N VAL A 292 -24.21 -13.36 -3.58
CA VAL A 292 -24.07 -12.38 -2.50
C VAL A 292 -25.19 -12.63 -1.51
N ASN A 293 -24.82 -12.88 -0.25
CA ASN A 293 -25.76 -13.11 0.85
C ASN A 293 -25.49 -12.10 1.95
N PHE A 294 -26.53 -11.63 2.63
CA PHE A 294 -26.44 -10.68 3.73
C PHE A 294 -26.79 -11.40 5.04
N HIS A 295 -25.94 -11.24 6.04
CA HIS A 295 -26.11 -11.81 7.37
C HIS A 295 -25.92 -10.72 8.41
N TYR A 296 -26.66 -10.81 9.51
CA TYR A 296 -26.54 -9.85 10.62
C TYR A 296 -25.42 -10.22 11.59
N THR A 297 -25.15 -11.51 11.72
CA THR A 297 -24.11 -12.05 12.62
C THR A 297 -23.29 -13.12 11.93
N LEU A 298 -22.09 -13.38 12.46
CA LEU A 298 -21.23 -14.46 11.96
C LEU A 298 -21.79 -15.84 12.26
N ASP A 299 -22.63 -15.98 13.29
CA ASP A 299 -23.24 -17.25 13.68
C ASP A 299 -24.23 -17.81 12.63
N GLU A 300 -24.68 -16.94 11.73
CA GLU A 300 -25.55 -17.33 10.60
C GLU A 300 -24.77 -17.94 9.42
N ILE A 301 -23.44 -17.92 9.49
CA ILE A 301 -22.57 -18.36 8.39
C ILE A 301 -21.93 -19.68 8.77
N ASP A 302 -22.24 -20.74 8.05
CA ASP A 302 -21.54 -22.01 8.19
C ASP A 302 -20.18 -21.95 7.52
N MET A 303 -19.12 -21.93 8.33
CA MET A 303 -17.72 -21.92 7.89
C MET A 303 -17.03 -23.27 8.08
N SER A 304 -17.79 -24.34 8.27
CA SER A 304 -17.24 -25.68 8.49
C SER A 304 -16.55 -26.26 7.26
N GLU A 305 -16.93 -25.79 6.06
CA GLU A 305 -16.37 -26.23 4.79
C GLU A 305 -15.88 -25.07 3.95
N GLY A 306 -14.95 -25.34 3.04
CA GLY A 306 -14.40 -24.37 2.09
C GLY A 306 -13.26 -23.52 2.63
N GLU A 307 -12.83 -22.56 1.83
CA GLU A 307 -11.82 -21.56 2.16
C GLU A 307 -12.48 -20.20 2.35
N TRP A 308 -12.26 -19.57 3.49
CA TRP A 308 -12.90 -18.33 3.87
C TRP A 308 -11.87 -17.20 4.02
N LEU A 309 -12.16 -16.03 3.42
CA LEU A 309 -11.45 -14.79 3.66
C LEU A 309 -12.39 -13.81 4.37
N ILE A 310 -12.06 -13.43 5.60
CA ILE A 310 -12.84 -12.48 6.38
C ILE A 310 -12.15 -11.12 6.35
N LEU A 311 -12.82 -10.14 5.76
CA LEU A 311 -12.36 -8.77 5.70
C LEU A 311 -13.14 -7.90 6.68
N CYS A 312 -12.42 -7.08 7.44
CA CYS A 312 -13.01 -6.17 8.41
C CYS A 312 -12.55 -4.74 8.18
N ARG A 313 -13.42 -3.78 8.45
CA ARG A 313 -13.13 -2.35 8.28
C ARG A 313 -12.03 -1.83 9.21
N THR A 314 -11.88 -2.40 10.40
CA THR A 314 -10.90 -1.95 11.40
C THR A 314 -10.26 -3.12 12.12
N ASN A 315 -9.04 -2.92 12.63
CA ASN A 315 -8.34 -3.91 13.46
C ASN A 315 -9.11 -4.26 14.75
N GLN A 316 -9.91 -3.36 15.28
CA GLN A 316 -10.77 -3.65 16.45
C GLN A 316 -11.82 -4.72 16.10
N VAL A 317 -12.44 -4.63 14.92
CA VAL A 317 -13.38 -5.64 14.44
C VAL A 317 -12.66 -6.94 14.14
N VAL A 318 -11.47 -6.91 13.50
CA VAL A 318 -10.64 -8.10 13.29
C VAL A 318 -10.35 -8.81 14.62
N ASN A 319 -10.02 -8.08 15.69
CA ASN A 319 -9.77 -8.69 17.02
C ASN A 319 -11.01 -9.39 17.59
N LYS A 320 -12.21 -8.80 17.42
CA LYS A 320 -13.46 -9.42 17.85
C LYS A 320 -13.77 -10.68 17.07
N VAL A 321 -13.66 -10.62 15.74
CA VAL A 321 -13.85 -11.77 14.86
C VAL A 321 -12.84 -12.88 15.16
N ALA A 322 -11.57 -12.55 15.30
CA ALA A 322 -10.52 -13.52 15.63
C ALA A 322 -10.76 -14.22 16.97
N LYS A 323 -11.31 -13.50 17.97
CA LYS A 323 -11.72 -14.11 19.24
C LYS A 323 -12.87 -15.10 19.03
N GLN A 324 -13.90 -14.69 18.31
CA GLN A 324 -15.07 -15.56 18.02
C GLN A 324 -14.67 -16.82 17.23
N MET A 325 -13.78 -16.68 16.23
CA MET A 325 -13.24 -17.84 15.51
C MET A 325 -12.50 -18.82 16.43
N LYS A 326 -11.74 -18.31 17.41
CA LYS A 326 -11.09 -19.15 18.43
C LYS A 326 -12.10 -19.86 19.33
N ASP A 327 -13.12 -19.13 19.77
CA ASP A 327 -14.17 -19.67 20.63
C ASP A 327 -14.97 -20.80 19.91
N TRP A 328 -15.07 -20.74 18.58
CA TRP A 328 -15.63 -21.79 17.73
C TRP A 328 -14.65 -22.93 17.41
N GLY A 329 -13.39 -22.83 17.83
CA GLY A 329 -12.37 -23.84 17.54
C GLY A 329 -11.86 -23.83 16.10
N LEU A 330 -12.12 -22.79 15.32
CA LEU A 330 -11.66 -22.67 13.95
C LEU A 330 -10.18 -22.28 13.88
N LEU A 331 -9.44 -22.95 13.03
CA LEU A 331 -8.06 -22.57 12.71
C LEU A 331 -8.05 -21.52 11.61
N PHE A 332 -7.34 -20.43 11.85
CA PHE A 332 -7.20 -19.36 10.87
C PHE A 332 -5.80 -18.78 10.88
N TRP A 333 -5.45 -18.15 9.79
CA TRP A 333 -4.27 -17.30 9.66
C TRP A 333 -4.70 -15.84 9.67
N ARG A 334 -3.93 -14.99 10.35
CA ARG A 334 -4.17 -13.55 10.38
C ARG A 334 -2.94 -12.81 9.87
N GLU A 335 -3.16 -11.90 8.94
CA GLU A 335 -2.09 -11.04 8.44
C GLU A 335 -1.44 -10.22 9.57
N GLY A 336 -0.10 -10.23 9.64
CA GLY A 336 0.66 -9.56 10.69
C GLY A 336 0.70 -10.25 12.06
N ALA A 337 -0.06 -11.33 12.27
CA ALA A 337 -0.08 -12.07 13.54
C ALA A 337 0.17 -13.59 13.38
N GLY A 338 0.06 -14.13 12.15
CA GLY A 338 0.28 -15.55 11.87
C GLY A 338 -0.92 -16.44 12.20
N TYR A 339 -0.66 -17.72 12.42
CA TYR A 339 -1.68 -18.71 12.71
C TYR A 339 -2.28 -18.56 14.11
N SER A 340 -3.57 -18.87 14.26
CA SER A 340 -4.31 -18.84 15.52
C SER A 340 -3.86 -19.91 16.53
N ALA A 341 -3.16 -20.96 16.08
CA ALA A 341 -2.57 -22.00 16.91
C ALA A 341 -1.04 -21.97 16.81
N SER A 342 -0.36 -22.40 17.88
CA SER A 342 1.09 -22.52 17.85
C SER A 342 1.57 -23.57 16.85
N THR A 343 2.78 -23.40 16.31
CA THR A 343 3.39 -24.37 15.39
C THR A 343 3.39 -25.80 15.97
N ARG A 344 3.61 -25.95 17.29
CA ARG A 344 3.56 -27.27 17.97
C ARG A 344 2.20 -27.91 17.87
N VAL A 345 1.11 -27.16 18.06
CA VAL A 345 -0.27 -27.65 17.94
C VAL A 345 -0.58 -28.06 16.52
N LEU A 346 -0.19 -27.23 15.54
CA LEU A 346 -0.38 -27.53 14.12
C LEU A 346 0.37 -28.80 13.70
N THR A 347 1.63 -28.95 14.11
CA THR A 347 2.43 -30.16 13.82
C THR A 347 1.83 -31.40 14.50
N ALA A 348 1.36 -31.28 15.75
CA ALA A 348 0.71 -32.40 16.44
C ALA A 348 -0.61 -32.80 15.76
N ALA A 349 -1.42 -31.83 15.32
CA ALA A 349 -2.65 -32.09 14.60
C ALA A 349 -2.38 -32.75 13.23
N GLN A 350 -1.36 -32.32 12.51
CA GLN A 350 -0.94 -32.95 11.26
C GLN A 350 -0.47 -34.40 11.48
N ALA A 351 0.37 -34.63 12.49
CA ALA A 351 0.84 -35.97 12.85
C ALA A 351 -0.32 -36.87 13.24
N TRP A 352 -1.29 -36.39 14.04
CA TRP A 352 -2.48 -37.10 14.40
C TRP A 352 -3.34 -37.48 13.18
N THR A 353 -3.52 -36.57 12.25
CA THR A 353 -4.26 -36.81 10.99
C THR A 353 -3.59 -37.87 10.15
N LEU A 354 -2.26 -37.88 10.05
CA LEU A 354 -1.52 -38.92 9.33
C LEU A 354 -1.69 -40.31 10.01
N LEU A 355 -1.53 -40.36 11.33
CA LEU A 355 -1.73 -41.58 12.11
C LEU A 355 -3.15 -42.12 11.99
N SER A 356 -4.18 -41.28 12.06
CA SER A 356 -5.57 -41.66 11.95
C SER A 356 -5.95 -42.18 10.55
N ARG A 357 -5.19 -41.80 9.50
CA ARG A 357 -5.34 -42.28 8.13
C ARG A 357 -4.48 -43.51 7.81
N GLY A 358 -3.80 -44.08 8.80
CA GLY A 358 -2.95 -45.24 8.64
C GLY A 358 -1.66 -45.04 7.87
N SER A 359 -1.20 -43.76 7.78
CA SER A 359 0.10 -43.46 7.26
C SER A 359 1.14 -43.49 8.38
N PRO A 360 2.28 -44.20 8.21
CA PRO A 360 3.32 -44.28 9.24
C PRO A 360 4.01 -42.97 9.49
#